data_69fbf5f622ca740b996c1f405856b565
#
_entry.id   69fbf5f622ca740b996c1f405856b565
#
_cell.length_a   1.000
_cell.length_b   1.000
_cell.length_c   1.000
_cell.angle_alpha   90.00
_cell.angle_beta   90.00
_cell.angle_gamma   90.00
#
_symmetry.space_group_name_H-M   'P 1'
#
loop_
_entity.id
_entity.type
_entity.pdbx_description
1 polymer ?
#
loop_
_entity_poly.entity_id
_entity_poly.type
_entity_poly.pdbx_seq_one_letter_code
_entity_poly.pdbx_strand_id
1 'polypeptide(L)'
;MRYTPEHKDKTRARLLAVGGSVAKKNGFGSTGVDSLMAAVGLTSGAFYAHFRSKAELLEAIVDQELGRSIEWFANKDPQQLLQALRAYLSLSHVTHPESGCPLPSLSAEVARAEAPTRQTFERRMTELVAAIQHHAADAETAWAIVAQVAGAVMLARAMASEEARQRLLDSVLRQVQRQLLGPN
;
A
#
# COMPACT_ATOMS: atom_id res chain seq x y z
N MET A 1 7.02 27.59 -22.81
CA MET A 1 7.06 28.00 -21.40
C MET A 1 7.92 26.99 -20.63
N ARG A 2 9.04 27.43 -20.05
CA ARG A 2 9.97 26.53 -19.32
C ARG A 2 9.44 26.40 -17.89
N TYR A 3 8.90 25.23 -17.52
CA TYR A 3 8.44 24.98 -16.15
C TYR A 3 9.62 25.09 -15.18
N THR A 4 9.38 25.75 -14.01
CA THR A 4 10.38 25.80 -12.96
C THR A 4 10.58 24.40 -12.35
N PRO A 5 11.77 24.07 -11.80
CA PRO A 5 12.00 22.79 -11.11
C PRO A 5 10.92 22.48 -10.06
N GLU A 6 10.54 23.47 -9.26
CA GLU A 6 9.49 23.36 -8.24
C GLU A 6 8.12 22.95 -8.81
N HIS A 7 7.74 23.50 -9.96
CA HIS A 7 6.50 23.11 -10.64
C HIS A 7 6.54 21.66 -11.13
N LYS A 8 7.71 21.22 -11.63
CA LYS A 8 7.92 19.84 -12.07
C LYS A 8 7.78 18.86 -10.90
N ASP A 9 8.34 19.19 -9.73
CA ASP A 9 8.27 18.33 -8.53
C ASP A 9 6.85 18.26 -7.98
N LYS A 10 6.13 19.38 -7.91
CA LYS A 10 4.71 19.40 -7.51
C LYS A 10 3.83 18.56 -8.45
N THR A 11 4.07 18.65 -9.76
CA THR A 11 3.35 17.85 -10.75
C THR A 11 3.66 16.37 -10.59
N ARG A 12 4.93 16.00 -10.40
CA ARG A 12 5.34 14.61 -10.15
C ARG A 12 4.71 14.05 -8.88
N ALA A 13 4.72 14.80 -7.79
CA ALA A 13 4.08 14.39 -6.53
C ALA A 13 2.56 14.18 -6.71
N ARG A 14 1.88 15.06 -7.47
CA ARG A 14 0.46 14.91 -7.79
C ARG A 14 0.19 13.66 -8.64
N LEU A 15 1.02 13.39 -9.64
CA LEU A 15 0.93 12.18 -10.47
C LEU A 15 1.07 10.91 -9.61
N LEU A 16 2.01 10.87 -8.67
CA LEU A 16 2.20 9.75 -7.77
C LEU A 16 1.00 9.58 -6.83
N ALA A 17 0.48 10.65 -6.24
CA ALA A 17 -0.66 10.58 -5.32
C ALA A 17 -1.94 10.09 -6.03
N VAL A 18 -2.28 10.68 -7.17
CA VAL A 18 -3.47 10.28 -7.96
C VAL A 18 -3.27 8.91 -8.60
N GLY A 19 -2.08 8.67 -9.17
CA GLY A 19 -1.73 7.38 -9.77
C GLY A 19 -1.79 6.24 -8.74
N GLY A 20 -1.29 6.45 -7.55
CA GLY A 20 -1.37 5.49 -6.44
C GLY A 20 -2.80 5.20 -6.01
N SER A 21 -3.64 6.24 -5.87
CA SER A 21 -5.06 6.11 -5.56
C SER A 21 -5.81 5.30 -6.63
N VAL A 22 -5.64 5.66 -7.90
CA VAL A 22 -6.26 4.98 -9.05
C VAL A 22 -5.78 3.53 -9.16
N ALA A 23 -4.47 3.31 -9.02
CA ALA A 23 -3.87 1.98 -9.09
C ALA A 23 -4.42 1.05 -7.99
N LYS A 24 -4.56 1.54 -6.76
CA LYS A 24 -5.10 0.75 -5.64
C LYS A 24 -6.59 0.43 -5.82
N LYS A 25 -7.36 1.32 -6.44
CA LYS A 25 -8.80 1.16 -6.65
C LYS A 25 -9.14 0.28 -7.85
N ASN A 26 -8.50 0.54 -8.98
CA ASN A 26 -8.89 -0.02 -10.28
C ASN A 26 -7.88 -1.05 -10.83
N GLY A 27 -6.74 -1.21 -10.17
CA GLY A 27 -5.59 -1.94 -10.71
C GLY A 27 -4.73 -1.07 -11.63
N PHE A 28 -3.41 -1.22 -11.52
CA PHE A 28 -2.46 -0.45 -12.32
C PHE A 28 -2.38 -0.94 -13.77
N GLY A 29 -2.47 -2.26 -13.96
CA GLY A 29 -2.41 -2.90 -15.29
C GLY A 29 -3.50 -2.40 -16.22
N SER A 30 -4.72 -2.30 -15.71
CA SER A 30 -5.93 -1.87 -16.45
C SER A 30 -6.00 -0.37 -16.72
N THR A 31 -5.22 0.46 -16.00
CA THR A 31 -5.25 1.92 -16.12
C THR A 31 -4.23 2.39 -17.16
N GLY A 32 -4.69 2.98 -18.26
CA GLY A 32 -3.83 3.58 -19.30
C GLY A 32 -3.16 4.87 -18.83
N VAL A 33 -2.02 5.22 -19.48
CA VAL A 33 -1.33 6.51 -19.22
C VAL A 33 -2.27 7.68 -19.48
N ASP A 34 -3.09 7.62 -20.52
CA ASP A 34 -4.05 8.67 -20.85
C ASP A 34 -5.06 8.93 -19.72
N SER A 35 -5.59 7.87 -19.13
CA SER A 35 -6.53 7.97 -18.01
C SER A 35 -5.87 8.54 -16.76
N LEU A 36 -4.62 8.14 -16.47
CA LEU A 36 -3.84 8.69 -15.36
C LEU A 36 -3.56 10.19 -15.55
N MET A 37 -3.17 10.58 -16.75
CA MET A 37 -2.87 11.99 -17.07
C MET A 37 -4.15 12.84 -17.05
N ALA A 38 -5.25 12.34 -17.58
CA ALA A 38 -6.55 13.02 -17.51
C ALA A 38 -7.00 13.24 -16.06
N ALA A 39 -6.79 12.25 -15.17
CA ALA A 39 -7.14 12.37 -13.74
C ALA A 39 -6.37 13.48 -13.00
N VAL A 40 -5.21 13.90 -13.52
CA VAL A 40 -4.43 15.03 -12.98
C VAL A 40 -4.57 16.31 -13.82
N GLY A 41 -5.42 16.30 -14.84
CA GLY A 41 -5.66 17.45 -15.71
C GLY A 41 -4.48 17.77 -16.65
N LEU A 42 -3.72 16.76 -17.06
CA LEU A 42 -2.56 16.89 -17.95
C LEU A 42 -2.76 16.07 -19.24
N THR A 43 -1.99 16.40 -20.26
CA THR A 43 -1.94 15.65 -21.52
C THR A 43 -0.99 14.45 -21.40
N SER A 44 -1.25 13.40 -22.18
CA SER A 44 -0.40 12.18 -22.21
C SER A 44 1.06 12.52 -22.56
N GLY A 45 1.30 13.52 -23.41
CA GLY A 45 2.65 13.98 -23.72
C GLY A 45 3.44 14.53 -22.54
N ALA A 46 2.74 15.10 -21.53
CA ALA A 46 3.39 15.59 -20.32
C ALA A 46 3.88 14.44 -19.40
N PHE A 47 3.38 13.21 -19.57
CA PHE A 47 3.82 12.04 -18.82
C PHE A 47 5.32 11.82 -18.94
N TYR A 48 5.83 11.84 -20.16
CA TYR A 48 7.24 11.55 -20.47
C TYR A 48 8.23 12.62 -19.98
N ALA A 49 7.74 13.78 -19.52
CA ALA A 49 8.55 14.75 -18.79
C ALA A 49 8.83 14.34 -17.33
N HIS A 50 8.07 13.38 -16.79
CA HIS A 50 8.13 12.93 -15.40
C HIS A 50 8.55 11.47 -15.22
N PHE A 51 8.16 10.58 -16.14
CA PHE A 51 8.43 9.14 -16.10
C PHE A 51 8.78 8.64 -17.50
N ARG A 52 9.81 7.81 -17.61
CA ARG A 52 10.27 7.22 -18.89
C ARG A 52 9.31 6.14 -19.39
N SER A 53 8.60 5.48 -18.46
CA SER A 53 7.69 4.39 -18.77
C SER A 53 6.61 4.25 -17.72
N LYS A 54 5.55 3.49 -18.04
CA LYS A 54 4.53 3.11 -17.08
C LYS A 54 5.11 2.23 -15.96
N ALA A 55 6.14 1.42 -16.25
CA ALA A 55 6.84 0.61 -15.25
C ALA A 55 7.58 1.48 -14.22
N GLU A 56 8.27 2.54 -14.64
CA GLU A 56 8.90 3.50 -13.73
C GLU A 56 7.87 4.22 -12.85
N LEU A 57 6.69 4.53 -13.37
CA LEU A 57 5.60 5.09 -12.56
C LEU A 57 5.12 4.09 -11.51
N LEU A 58 4.95 2.81 -11.87
CA LEU A 58 4.55 1.76 -10.90
C LEU A 58 5.58 1.64 -9.78
N GLU A 59 6.86 1.58 -10.12
CA GLU A 59 7.96 1.52 -9.15
C GLU A 59 7.89 2.71 -8.18
N ALA A 60 7.75 3.92 -8.70
CA ALA A 60 7.66 5.13 -7.88
C ALA A 60 6.40 5.18 -7.01
N ILE A 61 5.25 4.67 -7.50
CA ILE A 61 4.02 4.51 -6.70
C ILE A 61 4.26 3.52 -5.57
N VAL A 62 4.83 2.36 -5.84
CA VAL A 62 5.13 1.32 -4.84
C VAL A 62 6.06 1.88 -3.76
N ASP A 63 7.12 2.57 -4.16
CA ASP A 63 8.08 3.19 -3.24
C ASP A 63 7.39 4.21 -2.32
N GLN A 64 6.61 5.12 -2.87
CA GLN A 64 5.93 6.17 -2.10
C GLN A 64 4.83 5.62 -1.20
N GLU A 65 3.98 4.73 -1.70
CA GLU A 65 2.83 4.21 -0.95
C GLU A 65 3.26 3.28 0.19
N LEU A 66 4.28 2.44 -0.02
CA LEU A 66 4.86 1.66 1.07
C LEU A 66 5.62 2.54 2.06
N GLY A 67 6.31 3.59 1.59
CA GLY A 67 6.91 4.59 2.48
C GLY A 67 5.89 5.20 3.44
N ARG A 68 4.72 5.61 2.95
CA ARG A 68 3.61 6.10 3.80
C ARG A 68 3.10 5.06 4.80
N SER A 69 3.02 3.79 4.38
CA SER A 69 2.64 2.71 5.28
C SER A 69 3.68 2.50 6.39
N ILE A 70 4.97 2.58 6.06
CA ILE A 70 6.06 2.50 7.02
C ILE A 70 5.96 3.65 8.03
N GLU A 71 5.84 4.90 7.56
CA GLU A 71 5.66 6.08 8.41
C GLU A 71 4.46 5.95 9.34
N TRP A 72 3.34 5.40 8.82
CA TRP A 72 2.13 5.23 9.60
C TRP A 72 2.29 4.22 10.73
N PHE A 73 3.10 3.17 10.56
CA PHE A 73 3.39 2.17 11.60
C PHE A 73 4.60 2.52 12.46
N ALA A 74 5.53 3.32 11.96
CA ALA A 74 6.75 3.68 12.68
C ALA A 74 6.46 4.43 13.99
N ASN A 75 7.33 4.23 14.98
CA ASN A 75 7.34 4.95 16.25
C ASN A 75 6.03 4.89 17.06
N LYS A 76 5.20 3.88 16.84
CA LYS A 76 3.99 3.66 17.63
C LYS A 76 4.34 2.93 18.92
N ASP A 77 3.70 3.31 20.03
CA ASP A 77 3.69 2.48 21.22
C ASP A 77 2.76 1.24 21.00
N PRO A 78 2.77 0.23 21.90
CA PRO A 78 1.97 -0.98 21.71
C PRO A 78 0.46 -0.70 21.58
N GLN A 79 -0.07 0.29 22.28
CA GLN A 79 -1.51 0.64 22.22
C GLN A 79 -1.85 1.30 20.89
N GLN A 80 -1.00 2.23 20.45
CA GLN A 80 -1.13 2.88 19.14
C GLN A 80 -1.00 1.88 17.98
N LEU A 81 -0.09 0.89 18.10
CA LEU A 81 0.02 -0.18 17.10
C LEU A 81 -1.27 -1.00 17.02
N LEU A 82 -1.84 -1.39 18.17
CA LEU A 82 -3.11 -2.11 18.18
C LEU A 82 -4.27 -1.30 17.58
N GLN A 83 -4.31 0.01 17.81
CA GLN A 83 -5.29 0.90 17.18
C GLN A 83 -5.08 0.98 15.66
N ALA A 84 -3.83 1.07 15.22
CA ALA A 84 -3.46 1.08 13.80
C ALA A 84 -3.87 -0.23 13.12
N LEU A 85 -3.63 -1.38 13.76
CA LEU A 85 -4.04 -2.68 13.24
C LEU A 85 -5.56 -2.85 13.19
N ARG A 86 -6.30 -2.33 14.17
CA ARG A 86 -7.79 -2.28 14.12
C ARG A 86 -8.28 -1.43 12.96
N ALA A 87 -7.68 -0.26 12.73
CA ALA A 87 -8.01 0.59 11.60
C ALA A 87 -7.66 -0.08 10.26
N TYR A 88 -6.53 -0.80 10.20
CA TYR A 88 -6.11 -1.56 9.04
C TYR A 88 -7.10 -2.72 8.73
N LEU A 89 -7.48 -3.50 9.75
CA LEU A 89 -8.42 -4.62 9.66
C LEU A 89 -9.86 -4.14 9.86
N SER A 90 -10.31 -3.17 9.07
CA SER A 90 -11.65 -2.57 9.14
C SER A 90 -12.40 -2.66 7.81
N LEU A 91 -13.73 -2.64 7.86
CA LEU A 91 -14.57 -2.54 6.67
C LEU A 91 -14.27 -1.29 5.85
N SER A 92 -13.94 -0.18 6.50
CA SER A 92 -13.54 1.05 5.82
C SER A 92 -12.31 0.83 4.94
N HIS A 93 -11.27 0.15 5.43
CA HIS A 93 -10.08 -0.16 4.63
C HIS A 93 -10.37 -1.16 3.49
N VAL A 94 -11.32 -2.07 3.69
CA VAL A 94 -11.77 -3.00 2.64
C VAL A 94 -12.48 -2.25 1.52
N THR A 95 -13.38 -1.32 1.85
CA THR A 95 -14.25 -0.62 0.89
C THR A 95 -13.63 0.61 0.24
N HIS A 96 -12.53 1.16 0.82
CA HIS A 96 -11.82 2.33 0.30
C HIS A 96 -10.35 2.01 0.00
N PRO A 97 -10.07 1.14 -1.00
CA PRO A 97 -8.71 0.74 -1.33
C PRO A 97 -7.81 1.90 -1.74
N GLU A 98 -8.39 2.96 -2.33
CA GLU A 98 -7.69 4.14 -2.80
C GLU A 98 -6.94 4.91 -1.71
N SER A 99 -7.42 4.87 -0.48
CA SER A 99 -6.80 5.52 0.68
C SER A 99 -5.98 4.58 1.56
N GLY A 100 -6.06 3.26 1.30
CA GLY A 100 -5.42 2.22 2.12
C GLY A 100 -3.99 1.88 1.73
N CYS A 101 -3.47 0.85 2.41
CA CYS A 101 -2.16 0.26 2.12
C CYS A 101 -2.13 -0.34 0.70
N PRO A 102 -0.99 -0.23 -0.02
CA PRO A 102 -0.87 -0.80 -1.37
C PRO A 102 -0.78 -2.32 -1.39
N LEU A 103 -0.36 -2.98 -0.29
CA LEU A 103 -0.13 -4.43 -0.26
C LEU A 103 -1.33 -5.25 -0.75
N PRO A 104 -2.56 -5.07 -0.23
CA PRO A 104 -3.70 -5.87 -0.66
C PRO A 104 -4.11 -5.64 -2.12
N SER A 105 -3.73 -4.50 -2.72
CA SER A 105 -4.13 -4.13 -4.08
C SER A 105 -3.05 -4.39 -5.12
N LEU A 106 -1.77 -4.09 -4.80
CA LEU A 106 -0.72 -4.00 -5.81
C LEU A 106 0.27 -5.16 -5.79
N SER A 107 0.31 -6.01 -4.73
CA SER A 107 1.29 -7.11 -4.65
C SER A 107 1.23 -8.06 -5.84
N ALA A 108 0.03 -8.39 -6.32
CA ALA A 108 -0.15 -9.25 -7.49
C ALA A 108 0.36 -8.60 -8.79
N GLU A 109 0.28 -7.28 -8.92
CA GLU A 109 0.83 -6.56 -10.07
C GLU A 109 2.36 -6.45 -9.99
N VAL A 110 2.89 -6.17 -8.79
CA VAL A 110 4.33 -6.16 -8.53
C VAL A 110 4.96 -7.52 -8.84
N ALA A 111 4.27 -8.62 -8.50
CA ALA A 111 4.76 -9.98 -8.82
C ALA A 111 4.98 -10.20 -10.33
N ARG A 112 4.24 -9.49 -11.18
CA ARG A 112 4.36 -9.53 -12.65
C ARG A 112 5.20 -8.40 -13.24
N ALA A 113 5.68 -7.48 -12.40
CA ALA A 113 6.47 -6.34 -12.83
C ALA A 113 7.94 -6.72 -13.10
N GLU A 114 8.67 -5.80 -13.73
CA GLU A 114 10.10 -5.91 -13.98
C GLU A 114 10.92 -5.91 -12.68
N ALA A 115 12.17 -6.36 -12.76
CA ALA A 115 13.06 -6.51 -11.62
C ALA A 115 13.20 -5.24 -10.75
N PRO A 116 13.36 -4.02 -11.29
CA PRO A 116 13.49 -2.82 -10.46
C PRO A 116 12.29 -2.61 -9.51
N THR A 117 11.06 -2.76 -10.02
CA THR A 117 9.84 -2.64 -9.19
C THR A 117 9.80 -3.68 -8.08
N ARG A 118 10.17 -4.93 -8.38
CA ARG A 118 10.21 -6.02 -7.37
C ARG A 118 11.28 -5.79 -6.31
N GLN A 119 12.45 -5.28 -6.71
CA GLN A 119 13.53 -4.92 -5.77
C GLN A 119 13.13 -3.76 -4.85
N THR A 120 12.48 -2.74 -5.39
CA THR A 120 11.94 -1.63 -4.60
C THR A 120 10.88 -2.12 -3.62
N PHE A 121 9.98 -3.02 -4.04
CA PHE A 121 8.99 -3.65 -3.18
C PHE A 121 9.64 -4.45 -2.05
N GLU A 122 10.61 -5.31 -2.35
CA GLU A 122 11.33 -6.14 -1.38
C GLU A 122 12.03 -5.30 -0.32
N ARG A 123 12.74 -4.27 -0.74
CA ARG A 123 13.37 -3.30 0.18
C ARG A 123 12.36 -2.65 1.10
N ARG A 124 11.26 -2.12 0.56
CA ARG A 124 10.21 -1.47 1.36
C ARG A 124 9.47 -2.44 2.27
N MET A 125 9.29 -3.69 1.86
CA MET A 125 8.74 -4.73 2.73
C MET A 125 9.65 -5.01 3.93
N THR A 126 10.96 -5.10 3.73
CA THR A 126 11.94 -5.26 4.81
C THR A 126 11.88 -4.09 5.79
N GLU A 127 11.80 -2.84 5.29
CA GLU A 127 11.65 -1.64 6.11
C GLU A 127 10.31 -1.64 6.89
N LEU A 128 9.21 -2.06 6.27
CA LEU A 128 7.90 -2.14 6.93
C LEU A 128 7.91 -3.17 8.06
N VAL A 129 8.49 -4.35 7.82
CA VAL A 129 8.62 -5.39 8.85
C VAL A 129 9.50 -4.89 10.00
N ALA A 130 10.63 -4.24 9.71
CA ALA A 130 11.50 -3.66 10.72
C ALA A 130 10.78 -2.60 11.58
N ALA A 131 9.85 -1.81 10.99
CA ALA A 131 9.09 -0.80 11.70
C ALA A 131 8.13 -1.38 12.77
N ILE A 132 7.73 -2.64 12.64
CA ILE A 132 6.82 -3.31 13.61
C ILE A 132 7.52 -4.40 14.43
N GLN A 133 8.75 -4.80 14.06
CA GLN A 133 9.45 -5.94 14.64
C GLN A 133 9.66 -5.81 16.16
N HIS A 134 9.92 -4.61 16.67
CA HIS A 134 10.14 -4.40 18.11
C HIS A 134 8.88 -4.59 18.97
N HIS A 135 7.73 -4.81 18.35
CA HIS A 135 6.49 -5.18 19.03
C HIS A 135 6.16 -6.67 18.90
N ALA A 136 6.90 -7.41 18.08
CA ALA A 136 6.74 -8.84 17.89
C ALA A 136 7.80 -9.61 18.67
N ALA A 137 7.57 -10.89 18.91
CA ALA A 137 8.52 -11.76 19.61
C ALA A 137 9.86 -11.88 18.85
N ASP A 138 9.79 -11.90 17.53
CA ASP A 138 10.92 -12.03 16.61
C ASP A 138 10.57 -11.51 15.20
N ALA A 139 11.54 -11.53 14.30
CA ALA A 139 11.38 -11.11 12.92
C ALA A 139 10.40 -12.01 12.14
N GLU A 140 10.36 -13.31 12.41
CA GLU A 140 9.46 -14.26 11.74
C GLU A 140 8.01 -13.95 12.08
N THR A 141 7.73 -13.65 13.34
CA THR A 141 6.41 -13.20 13.80
C THR A 141 6.01 -11.88 13.13
N ALA A 142 6.92 -10.93 13.00
CA ALA A 142 6.64 -9.66 12.31
C ALA A 142 6.29 -9.87 10.83
N TRP A 143 7.02 -10.72 10.10
CA TRP A 143 6.70 -11.12 8.74
C TRP A 143 5.32 -11.81 8.64
N ALA A 144 5.02 -12.72 9.57
CA ALA A 144 3.75 -13.41 9.62
C ALA A 144 2.58 -12.44 9.85
N ILE A 145 2.73 -11.46 10.74
CA ILE A 145 1.72 -10.42 11.00
C ILE A 145 1.44 -9.62 9.73
N VAL A 146 2.47 -9.12 9.04
CA VAL A 146 2.29 -8.35 7.79
C VAL A 146 1.56 -9.17 6.74
N ALA A 147 1.95 -10.44 6.55
CA ALA A 147 1.30 -11.34 5.59
C ALA A 147 -0.18 -11.60 5.96
N GLN A 148 -0.48 -11.85 7.24
CA GLN A 148 -1.84 -12.11 7.73
C GLN A 148 -2.75 -10.90 7.52
N VAL A 149 -2.34 -9.69 7.92
CA VAL A 149 -3.19 -8.49 7.82
C VAL A 149 -3.42 -8.07 6.37
N ALA A 150 -2.38 -8.12 5.52
CA ALA A 150 -2.51 -7.82 4.10
C ALA A 150 -3.40 -8.85 3.39
N GLY A 151 -3.19 -10.13 3.65
CA GLY A 151 -4.00 -11.23 3.12
C GLY A 151 -5.46 -11.15 3.56
N ALA A 152 -5.73 -10.82 4.82
CA ALA A 152 -7.09 -10.65 5.33
C ALA A 152 -7.87 -9.56 4.57
N VAL A 153 -7.27 -8.39 4.38
CA VAL A 153 -7.90 -7.29 3.62
C VAL A 153 -8.11 -7.67 2.15
N MET A 154 -7.12 -8.33 1.53
CA MET A 154 -7.22 -8.81 0.15
C MET A 154 -8.39 -9.81 -0.01
N LEU A 155 -8.48 -10.80 0.88
CA LEU A 155 -9.56 -11.80 0.85
C LEU A 155 -10.92 -11.18 1.17
N ALA A 156 -10.99 -10.26 2.15
CA ALA A 156 -12.22 -9.57 2.49
C ALA A 156 -12.79 -8.77 1.31
N ARG A 157 -11.93 -8.14 0.49
CA ARG A 157 -12.36 -7.44 -0.74
C ARG A 157 -13.04 -8.36 -1.75
N ALA A 158 -12.67 -9.64 -1.79
CA ALA A 158 -13.25 -10.63 -2.70
C ALA A 158 -14.56 -11.25 -2.18
N MET A 159 -14.90 -11.06 -0.89
CA MET A 159 -16.12 -11.60 -0.31
C MET A 159 -17.35 -10.74 -0.64
N ALA A 160 -18.51 -11.38 -0.84
CA ALA A 160 -19.75 -10.70 -1.17
C ALA A 160 -20.44 -10.07 0.05
N SER A 161 -20.53 -10.81 1.19
CA SER A 161 -21.28 -10.33 2.35
C SER A 161 -20.39 -9.58 3.33
N GLU A 162 -20.93 -8.51 3.91
CA GLU A 162 -20.27 -7.72 4.96
C GLU A 162 -20.02 -8.55 6.22
N GLU A 163 -20.97 -9.42 6.56
CA GLU A 163 -20.83 -10.32 7.72
C GLU A 163 -19.60 -11.24 7.57
N ALA A 164 -19.38 -11.83 6.40
CA ALA A 164 -18.22 -12.69 6.16
C ALA A 164 -16.90 -11.87 6.18
N ARG A 165 -16.91 -10.66 5.63
CA ARG A 165 -15.77 -9.72 5.71
C ARG A 165 -15.41 -9.42 7.16
N GLN A 166 -16.39 -8.99 7.95
CA GLN A 166 -16.17 -8.65 9.37
C GLN A 166 -15.66 -9.85 10.18
N ARG A 167 -16.26 -11.03 9.97
CA ARG A 167 -15.81 -12.26 10.64
C ARG A 167 -14.35 -12.60 10.35
N LEU A 168 -13.92 -12.47 9.09
CA LEU A 168 -12.52 -12.68 8.71
C LEU A 168 -11.60 -11.67 9.39
N LEU A 169 -11.93 -10.37 9.29
CA LEU A 169 -11.11 -9.29 9.85
C LEU A 169 -10.97 -9.44 11.37
N ASP A 170 -12.07 -9.71 12.09
CA ASP A 170 -12.05 -9.91 13.54
C ASP A 170 -11.24 -11.14 13.95
N SER A 171 -11.29 -12.21 13.15
CA SER A 171 -10.53 -13.44 13.43
C SER A 171 -9.02 -13.20 13.31
N VAL A 172 -8.60 -12.50 12.27
CA VAL A 172 -7.19 -12.14 12.07
C VAL A 172 -6.74 -11.12 13.12
N LEU A 173 -7.57 -10.13 13.45
CA LEU A 173 -7.25 -9.15 14.50
C LEU A 173 -6.98 -9.84 15.84
N ARG A 174 -7.86 -10.75 16.28
CA ARG A 174 -7.65 -11.51 17.51
C ARG A 174 -6.37 -12.34 17.47
N GLN A 175 -6.04 -12.95 16.34
CA GLN A 175 -4.81 -13.72 16.19
C GLN A 175 -3.57 -12.86 16.30
N VAL A 176 -3.54 -11.72 15.58
CA VAL A 176 -2.41 -10.78 15.61
C VAL A 176 -2.24 -10.16 17.01
N GLN A 177 -3.33 -9.85 17.70
CA GLN A 177 -3.26 -9.38 19.09
C GLN A 177 -2.55 -10.39 20.01
N ARG A 178 -2.87 -11.68 19.90
CA ARG A 178 -2.17 -12.74 20.67
C ARG A 178 -0.69 -12.84 20.34
N GLN A 179 -0.31 -12.64 19.08
CA GLN A 179 1.09 -12.66 18.64
C GLN A 179 1.90 -11.47 19.16
N LEU A 180 1.26 -10.30 19.34
CA LEU A 180 1.92 -9.09 19.83
C LEU A 180 1.95 -9.00 21.37
N LEU A 181 0.93 -9.48 22.05
CA LEU A 181 0.79 -9.34 23.51
C LEU A 181 1.28 -10.59 24.28
N GLY A 182 1.64 -11.67 23.59
CA GLY A 182 1.92 -12.96 24.19
C GLY A 182 0.63 -13.71 24.61
N PRO A 183 0.75 -14.97 25.01
CA PRO A 183 -0.37 -15.70 25.61
C PRO A 183 -0.73 -15.06 26.96
N ASN A 184 -2.00 -14.67 27.13
CA ASN A 184 -2.55 -14.36 28.46
C ASN A 184 -2.61 -15.61 29.30
#